data_ada795074f106452765d3d6698e406a2
#
_entry.id   ada795074f106452765d3d6698e406a2
#
_cell.length_a   1.000
_cell.length_b   1.000
_cell.length_c   1.000
_cell.angle_alpha   90.00
_cell.angle_beta   90.00
_cell.angle_gamma   90.00
#
_symmetry.space_group_name_H-M   'P 1'
#
loop_
_entity.id
_entity.type
_entity.pdbx_description
1 polymer ?
#
loop_
_entity_poly.entity_id
_entity_poly.type
_entity_poly.pdbx_seq_one_letter_code
_entity_poly.pdbx_strand_id
1 'polypeptide(L)'
;MKVFISHKQEDSLYAQLVKRQLDLLRVDSYLDVLDTSINGGGETLTDHIKAQLNSCTDIIVVMSEATKYSWWVPFEIGMAAQTDMPTATYLTSAVRLPDYLEYWPRLKSISDVATYVSVRREVADRIQKRYPYSYSQSTCRPIETAAFYDEIKRKLR
;
A
#
# COMPACT_ATOMS: atom_id res chain seq x y z
N MET A 1 -11.08 2.35 4.75
CA MET A 1 -9.84 1.87 4.09
C MET A 1 -9.78 2.46 2.70
N LYS A 2 -8.68 3.12 2.36
CA LYS A 2 -8.37 3.62 1.02
C LYS A 2 -6.91 3.28 0.72
N VAL A 3 -6.64 2.65 -0.41
CA VAL A 3 -5.32 2.12 -0.77
C VAL A 3 -4.65 3.00 -1.81
N PHE A 4 -3.43 3.45 -1.53
CA PHE A 4 -2.54 4.04 -2.54
C PHE A 4 -1.87 2.91 -3.31
N ILE A 5 -1.96 2.90 -4.64
CA ILE A 5 -1.32 1.91 -5.51
C ILE A 5 -0.12 2.58 -6.19
N SER A 6 1.06 2.34 -5.63
CA SER A 6 2.34 2.80 -6.18
C SER A 6 2.82 1.87 -7.29
N HIS A 7 3.21 2.40 -8.43
CA HIS A 7 3.74 1.61 -9.53
C HIS A 7 4.54 2.49 -10.51
N LYS A 8 5.28 1.86 -11.40
CA LYS A 8 5.88 2.51 -12.55
C LYS A 8 4.97 2.34 -13.76
N GLN A 9 5.02 3.26 -14.72
CA GLN A 9 4.15 3.26 -15.90
C GLN A 9 4.11 1.92 -16.65
N GLU A 10 5.26 1.24 -16.71
CA GLU A 10 5.40 -0.07 -17.35
C GLU A 10 4.54 -1.17 -16.66
N ASP A 11 4.20 -0.97 -15.39
CA ASP A 11 3.40 -1.90 -14.60
C ASP A 11 1.92 -1.52 -14.48
N SER A 12 1.46 -0.53 -15.26
CA SER A 12 0.09 -0.01 -15.21
C SER A 12 -0.99 -1.08 -15.37
N LEU A 13 -0.77 -2.11 -16.18
CA LEU A 13 -1.71 -3.22 -16.33
C LEU A 13 -1.89 -4.00 -15.02
N TYR A 14 -0.81 -4.29 -14.31
CA TYR A 14 -0.86 -4.96 -13.01
C TYR A 14 -1.48 -4.07 -11.94
N ALA A 15 -1.15 -2.79 -11.94
CA ALA A 15 -1.74 -1.81 -11.03
C ALA A 15 -3.27 -1.70 -11.23
N GLN A 16 -3.75 -1.73 -12.48
CA GLN A 16 -5.17 -1.78 -12.80
C GLN A 16 -5.84 -3.09 -12.34
N LEU A 17 -5.15 -4.24 -12.42
CA LEU A 17 -5.66 -5.50 -11.89
C LEU A 17 -5.84 -5.44 -10.37
N VAL A 18 -4.85 -4.89 -9.64
CA VAL A 18 -4.95 -4.66 -8.20
C VAL A 18 -6.10 -3.71 -7.89
N LYS A 19 -6.21 -2.59 -8.62
CA LYS A 19 -7.31 -1.64 -8.46
C LYS A 19 -8.67 -2.30 -8.65
N ARG A 20 -8.84 -3.05 -9.74
CA ARG A 20 -10.09 -3.77 -10.02
C ARG A 20 -10.46 -4.73 -8.90
N GLN A 21 -9.49 -5.44 -8.32
CA GLN A 21 -9.74 -6.33 -7.19
C GLN A 21 -10.19 -5.55 -5.94
N LEU A 22 -9.58 -4.41 -5.66
CA LEU A 22 -10.00 -3.54 -4.56
C LEU A 22 -11.43 -3.01 -4.78
N ASP A 23 -11.76 -2.58 -5.99
CA ASP A 23 -13.11 -2.12 -6.36
C ASP A 23 -14.16 -3.23 -6.13
N LEU A 24 -13.87 -4.49 -6.52
CA LEU A 24 -14.74 -5.64 -6.25
C LEU A 24 -14.94 -5.91 -4.75
N LEU A 25 -13.93 -5.60 -3.94
CA LEU A 25 -13.97 -5.72 -2.48
C LEU A 25 -14.57 -4.47 -1.80
N ARG A 26 -15.05 -3.48 -2.57
CA ARG A 26 -15.56 -2.19 -2.08
C ARG A 26 -14.52 -1.46 -1.22
N VAL A 27 -13.30 -1.40 -1.71
CA VAL A 27 -12.20 -0.66 -1.13
C VAL A 27 -11.80 0.46 -2.09
N ASP A 28 -11.87 1.70 -1.62
CA ASP A 28 -11.42 2.84 -2.39
C ASP A 28 -9.91 2.74 -2.64
N SER A 29 -9.48 3.17 -3.82
CA SER A 29 -8.06 3.20 -4.15
C SER A 29 -7.69 4.42 -4.97
N TYR A 30 -6.48 4.90 -4.78
CA TYR A 30 -5.83 5.88 -5.63
C TYR A 30 -4.75 5.16 -6.43
N LEU A 31 -4.86 5.21 -7.74
CA LEU A 31 -3.86 4.70 -8.66
C LEU A 31 -2.91 5.84 -8.99
N ASP A 32 -1.68 5.76 -8.47
CA ASP A 32 -0.68 6.75 -8.82
C ASP A 32 -0.24 6.52 -10.26
N VAL A 33 -0.72 7.37 -11.14
CA VAL A 33 -0.16 7.53 -12.47
C VAL A 33 0.78 8.72 -12.33
N LEU A 34 2.08 8.49 -12.28
CA LEU A 34 3.05 9.57 -12.45
C LEU A 34 2.77 10.22 -13.81
N ASP A 35 1.79 11.10 -13.77
CA ASP A 35 1.41 11.85 -14.95
C ASP A 35 2.52 12.85 -15.22
N THR A 36 3.31 12.56 -16.24
CA THR A 36 4.28 13.51 -16.83
C THR A 36 3.60 14.82 -17.25
N SER A 37 2.25 14.90 -17.15
CA SER A 37 1.44 16.10 -17.42
C SER A 37 1.36 17.05 -16.22
N ILE A 38 1.88 16.71 -15.02
CA ILE A 38 1.98 17.68 -13.92
C ILE A 38 3.05 18.71 -14.28
N ASN A 39 2.62 19.72 -15.02
CA ASN A 39 3.41 20.89 -15.40
C ASN A 39 3.66 21.78 -14.18
N GLY A 40 4.63 21.45 -13.34
CA GLY A 40 4.87 22.25 -12.13
C GLY A 40 6.22 22.03 -11.44
N GLY A 41 7.08 21.19 -12.00
CA GLY A 41 8.37 20.88 -11.36
C GLY A 41 8.25 19.92 -10.17
N GLY A 42 9.40 19.56 -9.58
CA GLY A 42 9.48 18.52 -8.54
C GLY A 42 8.72 18.84 -7.26
N GLU A 43 8.59 20.12 -6.88
CA GLU A 43 7.85 20.56 -5.69
C GLU A 43 6.35 20.26 -5.83
N THR A 44 5.74 20.69 -6.94
CA THR A 44 4.30 20.45 -7.21
C THR A 44 3.98 18.96 -7.23
N LEU A 45 4.83 18.15 -7.86
CA LEU A 45 4.68 16.69 -7.89
C LEU A 45 4.79 16.09 -6.48
N THR A 46 5.77 16.52 -5.70
CA THR A 46 5.95 16.07 -4.32
C THR A 46 4.73 16.39 -3.46
N ASP A 47 4.21 17.59 -3.54
CA ASP A 47 3.03 18.02 -2.77
C ASP A 47 1.77 17.26 -3.21
N HIS A 48 1.63 16.99 -4.49
CA HIS A 48 0.53 16.17 -5.01
C HIS A 48 0.58 14.75 -4.43
N ILE A 49 1.73 14.07 -4.54
CA ILE A 49 1.92 12.70 -4.02
C ILE A 49 1.66 12.67 -2.51
N LYS A 50 2.21 13.62 -1.76
CA LYS A 50 2.00 13.76 -0.33
C LYS A 50 0.53 13.92 0.03
N ALA A 51 -0.21 14.77 -0.70
CA ALA A 51 -1.65 14.96 -0.48
C ALA A 51 -2.43 13.67 -0.74
N GLN A 52 -2.13 12.93 -1.81
CA GLN A 52 -2.78 11.68 -2.13
C GLN A 52 -2.46 10.57 -1.10
N LEU A 53 -1.19 10.41 -0.72
CA LEU A 53 -0.79 9.47 0.34
C LEU A 53 -1.49 9.79 1.66
N ASN A 54 -1.54 11.06 2.07
CA ASN A 54 -2.23 11.47 3.29
C ASN A 54 -3.75 11.20 3.27
N SER A 55 -4.34 11.09 2.09
CA SER A 55 -5.75 10.70 1.92
C SER A 55 -5.98 9.19 2.00
N CYS A 56 -4.91 8.39 1.98
CA CYS A 56 -4.95 6.94 2.00
C CYS A 56 -4.61 6.38 3.40
N THR A 57 -5.05 5.15 3.64
CA THR A 57 -4.80 4.44 4.90
C THR A 57 -3.76 3.34 4.74
N ASP A 58 -3.52 2.89 3.53
CA ASP A 58 -2.68 1.75 3.17
C ASP A 58 -1.94 2.02 1.86
N ILE A 59 -0.81 1.36 1.63
CA ILE A 59 -0.09 1.39 0.35
C ILE A 59 0.19 -0.02 -0.16
N ILE A 60 -0.09 -0.28 -1.43
CA ILE A 60 0.33 -1.47 -2.16
C ILE A 60 1.27 -1.04 -3.27
N VAL A 61 2.48 -1.58 -3.26
CA VAL A 61 3.52 -1.32 -4.26
C VAL A 61 3.50 -2.43 -5.30
N VAL A 62 3.19 -2.11 -6.54
CA VAL A 62 3.30 -3.07 -7.66
C VAL A 62 4.75 -3.12 -8.09
N MET A 63 5.37 -4.29 -7.98
CA MET A 63 6.80 -4.46 -8.17
C MET A 63 7.12 -5.45 -9.29
N SER A 64 7.83 -4.94 -10.29
CA SER A 64 8.48 -5.71 -11.35
C SER A 64 9.98 -5.41 -11.40
N GLU A 65 10.71 -6.04 -12.30
CA GLU A 65 12.10 -5.66 -12.58
C GLU A 65 12.22 -4.21 -13.08
N ALA A 66 11.19 -3.67 -13.76
CA ALA A 66 11.18 -2.26 -14.19
C ALA A 66 10.98 -1.30 -13.01
N THR A 67 10.00 -1.58 -12.12
CA THR A 67 9.70 -0.74 -10.95
C THR A 67 10.83 -0.75 -9.92
N LYS A 68 11.59 -1.82 -9.82
CA LYS A 68 12.77 -1.92 -8.95
C LYS A 68 13.78 -0.78 -9.13
N TYR A 69 13.86 -0.21 -10.32
CA TYR A 69 14.74 0.92 -10.65
C TYR A 69 14.02 2.28 -10.66
N SER A 70 12.81 2.35 -10.13
CA SER A 70 12.11 3.62 -9.96
C SER A 70 12.77 4.46 -8.87
N TRP A 71 12.81 5.78 -9.08
CA TRP A 71 13.23 6.74 -8.07
C TRP A 71 12.07 7.17 -7.16
N TRP A 72 10.85 7.18 -7.69
CA TRP A 72 9.66 7.65 -6.98
C TRP A 72 9.10 6.63 -6.02
N VAL A 73 9.05 5.37 -6.40
CA VAL A 73 8.50 4.31 -5.57
C VAL A 73 9.17 4.22 -4.19
N PRO A 74 10.51 4.25 -4.05
CA PRO A 74 11.16 4.34 -2.73
C PRO A 74 10.78 5.57 -1.92
N PHE A 75 10.59 6.72 -2.59
CA PHE A 75 10.17 7.96 -1.93
C PHE A 75 8.76 7.84 -1.34
N GLU A 76 7.79 7.33 -2.10
CA GLU A 76 6.42 7.08 -1.64
C GLU A 76 6.38 6.09 -0.49
N ILE A 77 7.15 5.02 -0.57
CA ILE A 77 7.29 4.02 0.49
C ILE A 77 7.87 4.66 1.76
N GLY A 78 8.88 5.51 1.64
CA GLY A 78 9.46 6.23 2.76
C GLY A 78 8.44 7.14 3.46
N MET A 79 7.61 7.85 2.70
CA MET A 79 6.54 8.68 3.26
C MET A 79 5.45 7.83 3.94
N ALA A 80 5.06 6.70 3.35
CA ALA A 80 4.11 5.78 3.95
C ALA A 80 4.65 5.17 5.26
N ALA A 81 5.91 4.75 5.26
CA ALA A 81 6.58 4.18 6.44
C ALA A 81 6.67 5.18 7.59
N GLN A 82 6.93 6.47 7.31
CA GLN A 82 6.98 7.53 8.30
C GLN A 82 5.68 7.67 9.11
N THR A 83 4.56 7.28 8.55
CA THR A 83 3.23 7.39 9.18
C THR A 83 2.69 6.04 9.67
N ASP A 84 3.53 5.01 9.81
CA ASP A 84 3.13 3.64 10.14
C ASP A 84 2.02 3.08 9.23
N MET A 85 1.98 3.54 7.97
CA MET A 85 0.98 3.10 7.00
C MET A 85 1.23 1.64 6.63
N PRO A 86 0.23 0.75 6.75
CA PRO A 86 0.34 -0.63 6.28
C PRO A 86 0.79 -0.69 4.82
N THR A 87 1.91 -1.39 4.60
CA THR A 87 2.59 -1.51 3.31
C THR A 87 2.63 -2.97 2.88
N ALA A 88 2.36 -3.25 1.61
CA ALA A 88 2.58 -4.56 1.00
C ALA A 88 3.13 -4.42 -0.42
N THR A 89 3.82 -5.45 -0.89
CA THR A 89 4.37 -5.50 -2.25
C THR A 89 3.61 -6.52 -3.08
N TYR A 90 2.97 -6.10 -4.17
CA TYR A 90 2.39 -7.00 -5.17
C TYR A 90 3.44 -7.33 -6.23
N LEU A 91 3.81 -8.61 -6.32
CA LEU A 91 4.83 -9.08 -7.24
C LEU A 91 4.21 -9.46 -8.59
N THR A 92 4.66 -8.85 -9.67
CA THR A 92 4.19 -9.19 -11.03
C THR A 92 4.84 -10.46 -11.57
N SER A 93 5.98 -10.86 -11.00
CA SER A 93 6.77 -12.05 -11.35
C SER A 93 7.73 -12.39 -10.21
N ALA A 94 8.63 -13.36 -10.43
CA ALA A 94 9.72 -13.66 -9.51
C ALA A 94 10.78 -12.55 -9.54
N VAL A 95 10.56 -11.47 -8.81
CA VAL A 95 11.46 -10.32 -8.68
C VAL A 95 12.26 -10.43 -7.39
N ARG A 96 13.58 -10.23 -7.47
CA ARG A 96 14.37 -10.02 -6.26
C ARG A 96 14.11 -8.62 -5.74
N LEU A 97 13.47 -8.53 -4.59
CA LEU A 97 13.15 -7.25 -3.96
C LEU A 97 14.41 -6.53 -3.48
N PRO A 98 14.42 -5.20 -3.51
CA PRO A 98 15.36 -4.41 -2.73
C PRO A 98 15.21 -4.70 -1.24
N ASP A 99 16.31 -4.65 -0.48
CA ASP A 99 16.36 -5.01 0.95
C ASP A 99 15.31 -4.27 1.79
N TYR A 100 15.04 -3.00 1.47
CA TYR A 100 14.04 -2.19 2.18
C TYR A 100 12.58 -2.65 1.97
N LEU A 101 12.32 -3.55 1.03
CA LEU A 101 11.00 -4.15 0.79
C LEU A 101 10.87 -5.57 1.33
N GLU A 102 11.97 -6.20 1.72
CA GLU A 102 11.99 -7.63 2.05
C GLU A 102 11.18 -7.99 3.29
N TYR A 103 11.02 -7.08 4.24
CA TYR A 103 10.34 -7.34 5.50
C TYR A 103 8.81 -7.13 5.45
N TRP A 104 8.28 -6.49 4.39
CA TRP A 104 6.85 -6.30 4.20
C TRP A 104 6.17 -7.52 3.54
N PRO A 105 4.85 -7.67 3.73
CA PRO A 105 4.07 -8.75 3.09
C PRO A 105 4.20 -8.74 1.58
N ARG A 106 4.35 -9.93 0.99
CA ARG A 106 4.45 -10.13 -0.46
C ARG A 106 3.16 -10.77 -0.96
N LEU A 107 2.45 -10.05 -1.82
CA LEU A 107 1.26 -10.52 -2.51
C LEU A 107 1.69 -11.07 -3.87
N LYS A 108 1.51 -12.37 -4.09
CA LYS A 108 1.97 -13.08 -5.30
C LYS A 108 0.84 -13.34 -6.29
N SER A 109 -0.40 -13.06 -5.89
CA SER A 109 -1.60 -13.29 -6.68
C SER A 109 -2.69 -12.26 -6.35
N ILE A 110 -3.69 -12.17 -7.21
CA ILE A 110 -4.87 -11.33 -6.96
C ILE A 110 -5.67 -11.82 -5.74
N SER A 111 -5.66 -13.12 -5.45
CA SER A 111 -6.28 -13.65 -4.22
C SER A 111 -5.58 -13.18 -2.96
N ASP A 112 -4.28 -12.90 -3.01
CA ASP A 112 -3.55 -12.35 -1.86
C ASP A 112 -3.97 -10.91 -1.55
N VAL A 113 -4.40 -10.15 -2.57
CA VAL A 113 -5.01 -8.82 -2.35
C VAL A 113 -6.31 -8.94 -1.58
N ALA A 114 -7.15 -9.95 -1.87
CA ALA A 114 -8.35 -10.22 -1.09
C ALA A 114 -8.03 -10.64 0.34
N THR A 115 -7.02 -11.47 0.54
CA THR A 115 -6.50 -11.85 1.86
C THR A 115 -6.01 -10.62 2.62
N TYR A 116 -5.26 -9.73 1.98
CA TYR A 116 -4.81 -8.46 2.55
C TYR A 116 -5.99 -7.64 3.10
N VAL A 117 -7.02 -7.42 2.29
CA VAL A 117 -8.21 -6.63 2.67
C VAL A 117 -8.96 -7.30 3.83
N SER A 118 -9.13 -8.63 3.79
CA SER A 118 -9.79 -9.37 4.87
C SER A 118 -9.07 -9.19 6.19
N VAL A 119 -7.75 -9.40 6.20
CA VAL A 119 -6.93 -9.26 7.41
C VAL A 119 -6.94 -7.83 7.95
N ARG A 120 -6.86 -6.82 7.07
CA ARG A 120 -6.95 -5.41 7.48
C ARG A 120 -8.26 -5.12 8.20
N ARG A 121 -9.39 -5.58 7.66
CA ARG A 121 -10.72 -5.41 8.27
C ARG A 121 -10.83 -6.15 9.60
N GLU A 122 -10.39 -7.40 9.66
CA GLU A 122 -10.43 -8.22 10.89
C GLU A 122 -9.60 -7.58 12.02
N VAL A 123 -8.42 -7.06 11.71
CA VAL A 123 -7.54 -6.39 12.68
C VAL A 123 -8.14 -5.07 13.14
N ALA A 124 -8.63 -4.23 12.22
CA ALA A 124 -9.26 -2.96 12.55
C ALA A 124 -10.46 -3.16 13.48
N ASP A 125 -11.36 -4.09 13.16
CA ASP A 125 -12.53 -4.43 14.00
C ASP A 125 -12.11 -4.92 15.39
N ARG A 126 -11.07 -5.75 15.47
CA ARG A 126 -10.56 -6.27 16.74
C ARG A 126 -9.96 -5.16 17.61
N ILE A 127 -9.17 -4.25 17.03
CA ILE A 127 -8.57 -3.13 17.76
C ILE A 127 -9.63 -2.13 18.19
N GLN A 128 -10.59 -1.79 17.32
CA GLN A 128 -11.71 -0.90 17.67
C GLN A 128 -12.55 -1.44 18.84
N LYS A 129 -12.84 -2.74 18.86
CA LYS A 129 -13.55 -3.39 19.96
C LYS A 129 -12.76 -3.38 21.27
N ARG A 130 -11.43 -3.47 21.19
CA ARG A 130 -10.54 -3.46 22.36
C ARG A 130 -10.39 -2.05 22.98
N TYR A 131 -10.47 -1.00 22.17
CA TYR A 131 -10.24 0.38 22.59
C TYR A 131 -11.40 1.31 22.19
N PRO A 132 -12.65 1.05 22.62
CA PRO A 132 -13.83 1.74 22.12
C PRO A 132 -13.85 3.25 22.42
N TYR A 133 -13.24 3.69 23.51
CA TYR A 133 -13.25 5.09 23.95
C TYR A 133 -12.00 5.88 23.60
N SER A 134 -10.91 5.22 23.24
CA SER A 134 -9.62 5.83 22.92
C SER A 134 -9.20 5.62 21.48
N TYR A 135 -10.08 5.06 20.65
CA TYR A 135 -9.79 4.82 19.26
C TYR A 135 -9.66 6.15 18.50
N SER A 136 -8.44 6.57 18.25
CA SER A 136 -8.14 7.56 17.21
C SER A 136 -7.21 6.91 16.18
N GLN A 137 -7.38 7.24 14.93
CA GLN A 137 -6.58 6.66 13.85
C GLN A 137 -5.07 6.90 14.05
N SER A 138 -4.69 8.05 14.56
CA SER A 138 -3.29 8.38 14.84
C SER A 138 -2.70 7.59 16.00
N THR A 139 -3.47 7.37 17.07
CA THR A 139 -2.98 6.68 18.27
C THR A 139 -2.95 5.16 18.11
N CYS A 140 -3.91 4.59 17.38
CA CYS A 140 -4.03 3.14 17.22
C CYS A 140 -3.30 2.60 15.97
N ARG A 141 -2.91 3.47 15.02
CA ARG A 141 -2.26 3.04 13.78
C ARG A 141 -1.02 2.17 13.99
N PRO A 142 -0.05 2.51 14.85
CA PRO A 142 1.13 1.66 15.05
C PRO A 142 0.77 0.26 15.57
N ILE A 143 -0.18 0.18 16.53
CA ILE A 143 -0.66 -1.08 17.12
C ILE A 143 -1.39 -1.92 16.07
N GLU A 144 -2.26 -1.28 15.29
CA GLU A 144 -3.03 -1.91 14.23
C GLU A 144 -2.12 -2.43 13.12
N THR A 145 -1.13 -1.64 12.70
CA THR A 145 -0.16 -2.01 11.67
C THR A 145 0.73 -3.17 12.12
N ALA A 146 1.21 -3.18 13.35
CA ALA A 146 1.97 -4.30 13.89
C ALA A 146 1.14 -5.60 13.95
N ALA A 147 -0.09 -5.52 14.48
CA ALA A 147 -1.01 -6.67 14.54
C ALA A 147 -1.39 -7.17 13.14
N PHE A 148 -1.54 -6.26 12.18
CA PHE A 148 -1.79 -6.61 10.79
C PHE A 148 -0.61 -7.39 10.17
N TYR A 149 0.63 -6.93 10.37
CA TYR A 149 1.81 -7.62 9.82
C TYR A 149 1.99 -9.03 10.41
N ASP A 150 1.72 -9.23 11.68
CA ASP A 150 1.77 -10.54 12.31
C ASP A 150 0.72 -11.50 11.74
N GLU A 151 -0.49 -11.01 11.47
CA GLU A 151 -1.59 -11.81 10.94
C GLU A 151 -1.39 -12.14 9.47
N ILE A 152 -1.08 -11.14 8.64
CA ILE A 152 -0.97 -11.32 7.18
C ILE A 152 0.19 -12.25 6.82
N LYS A 153 1.33 -12.19 7.53
CA LYS A 153 2.46 -13.09 7.32
C LYS A 153 2.14 -14.55 7.60
N ARG A 154 1.19 -14.82 8.50
CA ARG A 154 0.69 -16.18 8.76
C ARG A 154 -0.22 -16.70 7.65
N LYS A 155 -1.04 -15.83 7.07
CA LYS A 155 -2.01 -16.20 6.02
C LYS A 155 -1.42 -16.29 4.62
N LEU A 156 -0.28 -15.63 4.35
CA LEU A 156 0.42 -15.64 3.05
C LEU A 156 1.56 -16.67 2.95
N ARG A 157 1.69 -17.56 3.92
CA ARG A 157 2.70 -18.64 3.92
C ARG A 157 2.36 -19.77 2.97
#